data_a23614703e0be9b2f6cf3a48b8a2f683
#
_entry.id   a23614703e0be9b2f6cf3a48b8a2f683
#
_cell.length_a   1.000
_cell.length_b   1.000
_cell.length_c   1.000
_cell.angle_alpha   90.00
_cell.angle_beta   90.00
_cell.angle_gamma   90.00
#
_symmetry.space_group_name_H-M   'P 1'
#
loop_
_entity.id
_entity.type
_entity.pdbx_description
1 polymer ?
#
loop_
_entity_poly.entity_id
_entity_poly.type
_entity_poly.pdbx_seq_one_letter_code
_entity_poly.pdbx_strand_id
1 'polypeptide(L)'
;QGEYFSQLADGNRIRLVSTSAPRGIIYDRNGVQLVNNRPAFTVELLPSLEPVSPEVVARLATLLNISVDEINEKISHHSGFDPVTLKIDVPPEIVTIIEEQQDLYPGVFIDTKPVRNYIYKYEGAHALGYVSEISDSELEDKKKAGDDSYKLGDIIGKFGLEKYYDKY
;
A
#
# COMPACT_ATOMS: atom_id res chain seq x y z
N GLN A 1 35.36 -6.11 21.22
CA GLN A 1 34.50 -6.91 20.33
C GLN A 1 33.01 -6.75 20.67
N GLY A 2 32.63 -6.63 21.95
CA GLY A 2 31.24 -6.47 22.38
C GLY A 2 30.58 -5.15 21.86
N GLU A 3 31.29 -4.03 21.91
CA GLU A 3 30.79 -2.74 21.45
C GLU A 3 30.55 -2.71 19.92
N TYR A 4 31.38 -3.38 19.13
CA TYR A 4 31.20 -3.48 17.69
C TYR A 4 29.93 -4.27 17.32
N PHE A 5 29.66 -5.37 18.00
CA PHE A 5 28.44 -6.16 17.80
C PHE A 5 27.20 -5.46 18.36
N SER A 6 27.33 -4.65 19.43
CA SER A 6 26.24 -3.81 19.93
C SER A 6 25.84 -2.72 18.92
N GLN A 7 26.80 -2.04 18.29
CA GLN A 7 26.53 -1.04 17.26
C GLN A 7 25.92 -1.64 15.99
N LEU A 8 26.33 -2.87 15.62
CA LEU A 8 25.70 -3.61 14.51
C LEU A 8 24.26 -4.03 14.84
N ALA A 9 24.01 -4.43 16.08
CA ALA A 9 22.67 -4.81 16.53
C ALA A 9 21.72 -3.60 16.65
N ASP A 10 22.22 -2.44 17.06
CA ASP A 10 21.44 -1.19 17.10
C ASP A 10 21.16 -0.63 15.70
N GLY A 11 22.11 -0.77 14.76
CA GLY A 11 21.89 -0.42 13.34
C GLY A 11 20.82 -1.27 12.66
N ASN A 12 20.65 -2.53 13.08
CA ASN A 12 19.62 -3.44 12.57
C ASN A 12 18.23 -3.24 13.23
N ARG A 13 18.11 -2.41 14.27
CA ARG A 13 16.84 -2.13 14.97
C ARG A 13 16.09 -0.92 14.41
N ILE A 14 16.78 -0.03 13.70
CA ILE A 14 16.13 1.16 13.12
C ILE A 14 15.64 0.79 11.72
N ARG A 15 14.37 0.55 11.61
CA ARG A 15 13.68 0.34 10.34
C ARG A 15 13.02 1.66 9.93
N LEU A 16 13.46 2.23 8.83
CA LEU A 16 12.77 3.36 8.22
C LEU A 16 11.56 2.81 7.47
N VAL A 17 10.39 2.92 8.06
CA VAL A 17 9.12 2.64 7.38
C VAL A 17 8.68 3.91 6.68
N SER A 18 8.63 3.86 5.35
CA SER A 18 8.08 4.96 4.55
C SER A 18 6.57 5.01 4.74
N THR A 19 6.06 6.06 5.37
CA THR A 19 4.62 6.27 5.51
C THR A 19 4.16 7.21 4.40
N SER A 20 3.22 6.76 3.58
CA SER A 20 2.61 7.61 2.55
C SER A 20 1.81 8.74 3.19
N ALA A 21 2.10 9.97 2.77
CA ALA A 21 1.33 11.13 3.21
C ALA A 21 -0.11 11.06 2.69
N PRO A 22 -1.12 11.46 3.48
CA PRO A 22 -2.49 11.54 3.02
C PRO A 22 -2.63 12.61 1.91
N ARG A 23 -3.42 12.32 0.89
CA ARG A 23 -3.70 13.30 -0.18
C ARG A 23 -4.54 14.46 0.34
N GLY A 24 -4.36 15.64 -0.24
CA GLY A 24 -5.14 16.85 0.10
C GLY A 24 -6.66 16.64 -0.04
N ILE A 25 -7.45 17.32 0.78
CA ILE A 25 -8.92 17.30 0.74
C ILE A 25 -9.38 18.20 -0.39
N ILE A 26 -10.40 17.78 -1.15
CA ILE A 26 -11.02 18.59 -2.21
C ILE A 26 -12.34 19.14 -1.68
N TYR A 27 -12.50 20.44 -1.77
CA TYR A 27 -13.70 21.18 -1.36
C TYR A 27 -14.40 21.81 -2.57
N ASP A 28 -15.70 22.05 -2.44
CA ASP A 28 -16.41 22.92 -3.36
C ASP A 28 -16.18 24.41 -3.01
N ARG A 29 -16.78 25.32 -3.80
CA ARG A 29 -16.69 26.76 -3.57
C ARG A 29 -17.29 27.24 -2.25
N ASN A 30 -18.14 26.46 -1.61
CA ASN A 30 -18.79 26.75 -0.35
C ASN A 30 -18.06 26.11 0.86
N GLY A 31 -16.93 25.43 0.63
CA GLY A 31 -16.19 24.74 1.66
C GLY A 31 -16.75 23.35 2.02
N VAL A 32 -17.65 22.80 1.23
CA VAL A 32 -18.16 21.44 1.43
C VAL A 32 -17.14 20.44 0.92
N GLN A 33 -16.80 19.44 1.73
CA GLN A 33 -15.87 18.39 1.34
C GLN A 33 -16.50 17.50 0.24
N LEU A 34 -15.82 17.40 -0.88
CA LEU A 34 -16.17 16.50 -1.99
C LEU A 34 -15.41 15.18 -1.92
N VAL A 35 -14.12 15.26 -1.57
CA VAL A 35 -13.21 14.12 -1.45
C VAL A 35 -12.32 14.30 -0.23
N ASN A 36 -12.23 13.27 0.60
CA ASN A 36 -11.34 13.23 1.76
C ASN A 36 -10.58 11.89 1.83
N ASN A 37 -9.86 11.66 2.92
CA ASN A 37 -9.21 10.38 3.20
C ASN A 37 -9.87 9.75 4.43
N ARG A 38 -10.01 8.42 4.42
CA ARG A 38 -10.42 7.65 5.58
C ARG A 38 -9.35 6.61 5.92
N PRO A 39 -9.16 6.26 7.20
CA PRO A 39 -8.31 5.13 7.54
C PRO A 39 -8.91 3.83 7.01
N ALA A 40 -8.07 2.94 6.52
CA ALA A 40 -8.44 1.62 6.07
C ALA A 40 -7.37 0.61 6.43
N PHE A 41 -7.80 -0.59 6.83
CA PHE A 41 -6.90 -1.68 7.12
C PHE A 41 -6.28 -2.23 5.84
N THR A 42 -5.00 -2.48 5.88
CA THR A 42 -4.20 -2.96 4.76
C THR A 42 -3.44 -4.20 5.19
N VAL A 43 -3.53 -5.27 4.42
CA VAL A 43 -2.75 -6.48 4.65
C VAL A 43 -1.41 -6.35 3.96
N GLU A 44 -0.35 -6.46 4.72
CA GLU A 44 1.02 -6.38 4.25
C GLU A 44 1.79 -7.66 4.56
N LEU A 45 2.72 -7.99 3.70
CA LEU A 45 3.61 -9.14 3.83
C LEU A 45 5.07 -8.67 3.84
N LEU A 46 5.85 -9.22 4.77
CA LEU A 46 7.28 -8.98 4.86
C LEU A 46 8.05 -10.21 4.37
N PRO A 47 8.51 -10.24 3.12
CA PRO A 47 9.17 -11.42 2.55
C PRO A 47 10.63 -11.61 3.00
N SER A 48 11.16 -10.75 3.86
CA SER A 48 12.61 -10.59 4.07
C SER A 48 13.28 -11.59 5.02
N LEU A 49 12.54 -12.44 5.70
CA LEU A 49 13.18 -13.33 6.72
C LEU A 49 13.22 -14.80 6.29
N GLU A 50 12.23 -15.26 5.54
CA GLU A 50 12.17 -16.61 4.95
C GLU A 50 11.32 -16.57 3.68
N PRO A 51 11.57 -17.48 2.72
CA PRO A 51 10.69 -17.62 1.56
C PRO A 51 9.26 -17.92 2.05
N VAL A 52 8.30 -17.12 1.63
CA VAL A 52 6.90 -17.33 2.02
C VAL A 52 6.45 -18.69 1.50
N SER A 53 5.99 -19.57 2.39
CA SER A 53 5.62 -20.92 1.99
C SER A 53 4.40 -20.88 1.05
N PRO A 54 4.32 -21.78 0.05
CA PRO A 54 3.18 -21.88 -0.86
C PRO A 54 1.84 -22.06 -0.14
N GLU A 55 1.86 -22.66 1.04
CA GLU A 55 0.67 -22.86 1.87
C GLU A 55 0.15 -21.52 2.42
N VAL A 56 1.03 -20.64 2.89
CA VAL A 56 0.67 -19.29 3.36
C VAL A 56 0.10 -18.47 2.22
N VAL A 57 0.73 -18.53 1.04
CA VAL A 57 0.21 -17.84 -0.16
C VAL A 57 -1.18 -18.34 -0.53
N ALA A 58 -1.42 -19.65 -0.52
CA ALA A 58 -2.74 -20.23 -0.84
C ALA A 58 -3.82 -19.83 0.18
N ARG A 59 -3.48 -19.78 1.48
CA ARG A 59 -4.40 -19.30 2.52
C ARG A 59 -4.74 -17.83 2.35
N LEU A 60 -3.73 -16.99 2.12
CA LEU A 60 -3.91 -15.56 1.85
C LEU A 60 -4.76 -15.31 0.61
N ALA A 61 -4.51 -16.04 -0.48
CA ALA A 61 -5.29 -15.97 -1.71
C ALA A 61 -6.78 -16.20 -1.45
N THR A 62 -7.08 -17.25 -0.68
CA THR A 62 -8.46 -17.60 -0.29
C THR A 62 -9.06 -16.53 0.62
N LEU A 63 -8.35 -16.12 1.68
CA LEU A 63 -8.83 -15.17 2.67
C LEU A 63 -9.07 -13.78 2.07
N LEU A 64 -8.14 -13.32 1.24
CA LEU A 64 -8.20 -12.00 0.62
C LEU A 64 -9.01 -11.98 -0.68
N ASN A 65 -9.44 -13.14 -1.18
CA ASN A 65 -10.11 -13.28 -2.48
C ASN A 65 -9.32 -12.62 -3.62
N ILE A 66 -8.05 -13.01 -3.74
CA ILE A 66 -7.12 -12.64 -4.82
C ILE A 66 -6.43 -13.91 -5.33
N SER A 67 -5.87 -13.87 -6.54
CA SER A 67 -5.21 -15.05 -7.08
C SER A 67 -3.84 -15.30 -6.46
N VAL A 68 -3.41 -16.57 -6.44
CA VAL A 68 -2.04 -16.96 -6.02
C VAL A 68 -1.00 -16.29 -6.91
N ASP A 69 -1.29 -16.20 -8.22
CA ASP A 69 -0.39 -15.58 -9.19
C ASP A 69 -0.20 -14.09 -8.91
N GLU A 70 -1.26 -13.37 -8.55
CA GLU A 70 -1.19 -11.95 -8.17
C GLU A 70 -0.32 -11.74 -6.92
N ILE A 71 -0.44 -12.59 -5.91
CA ILE A 71 0.41 -12.52 -4.72
C ILE A 71 1.88 -12.77 -5.08
N ASN A 72 2.15 -13.80 -5.88
CA ASN A 72 3.50 -14.14 -6.31
C ASN A 72 4.12 -13.05 -7.18
N GLU A 73 3.33 -12.41 -8.05
CA GLU A 73 3.75 -11.29 -8.87
C GLU A 73 4.15 -10.10 -8.00
N LYS A 74 3.31 -9.70 -7.04
CA LYS A 74 3.61 -8.64 -6.07
C LYS A 74 4.89 -8.93 -5.26
N ILE A 75 5.10 -10.17 -4.84
CA ILE A 75 6.30 -10.59 -4.13
C ILE A 75 7.53 -10.55 -5.06
N SER A 76 7.41 -11.00 -6.31
CA SER A 76 8.53 -11.07 -7.26
C SER A 76 9.02 -9.71 -7.73
N HIS A 77 8.12 -8.75 -7.87
CA HIS A 77 8.47 -7.36 -8.23
C HIS A 77 9.01 -6.56 -7.05
N HIS A 78 8.92 -7.12 -5.84
CA HIS A 78 9.44 -6.47 -4.65
C HIS A 78 10.93 -6.71 -4.52
N SER A 79 11.69 -5.63 -4.34
CA SER A 79 13.13 -5.67 -4.06
C SER A 79 13.42 -4.89 -2.78
N GLY A 80 13.98 -5.56 -1.78
CA GLY A 80 14.40 -4.92 -0.52
C GLY A 80 13.71 -5.48 0.72
N PHE A 81 13.73 -4.68 1.78
CA PHE A 81 13.18 -5.03 3.09
C PHE A 81 11.85 -4.33 3.40
N ASP A 82 11.30 -3.62 2.44
CA ASP A 82 10.02 -2.94 2.61
C ASP A 82 8.86 -3.95 2.60
N PRO A 83 7.73 -3.68 3.27
CA PRO A 83 6.56 -4.53 3.18
C PRO A 83 5.92 -4.53 1.79
N VAL A 84 5.41 -5.68 1.38
CA VAL A 84 4.59 -5.82 0.17
C VAL A 84 3.13 -5.64 0.53
N THR A 85 2.46 -4.65 -0.04
CA THR A 85 1.02 -4.45 0.13
C THR A 85 0.26 -5.51 -0.69
N LEU A 86 -0.42 -6.44 0.00
CA LEU A 86 -1.22 -7.47 -0.66
C LEU A 86 -2.62 -6.96 -1.02
N LYS A 87 -3.31 -6.36 -0.04
CA LYS A 87 -4.66 -5.82 -0.25
C LYS A 87 -4.92 -4.64 0.66
N ILE A 88 -5.48 -3.58 0.08
CA ILE A 88 -5.89 -2.36 0.76
C ILE A 88 -7.40 -2.44 1.04
N ASP A 89 -7.85 -1.76 2.11
CA ASP A 89 -9.25 -1.63 2.48
C ASP A 89 -9.95 -2.98 2.74
N VAL A 90 -9.29 -3.79 3.58
CA VAL A 90 -9.86 -5.06 4.01
C VAL A 90 -10.89 -4.86 5.13
N PRO A 91 -11.97 -5.67 5.16
CA PRO A 91 -12.96 -5.59 6.23
C PRO A 91 -12.39 -6.07 7.58
N PRO A 92 -12.95 -5.58 8.72
CA PRO A 92 -12.45 -5.93 10.06
C PRO A 92 -12.45 -7.42 10.37
N GLU A 93 -13.32 -8.20 9.74
CA GLU A 93 -13.38 -9.65 9.90
C GLU A 93 -12.10 -10.35 9.43
N ILE A 94 -11.53 -9.87 8.34
CA ILE A 94 -10.25 -10.39 7.82
C ILE A 94 -9.10 -10.03 8.77
N VAL A 95 -9.11 -8.81 9.30
CA VAL A 95 -8.14 -8.35 10.30
C VAL A 95 -8.14 -9.27 11.51
N THR A 96 -9.34 -9.53 12.05
CA THR A 96 -9.51 -10.43 13.23
C THR A 96 -8.95 -11.83 12.94
N ILE A 97 -9.25 -12.41 11.78
CA ILE A 97 -8.76 -13.75 11.42
C ILE A 97 -7.23 -13.78 11.37
N ILE A 98 -6.59 -12.77 10.77
CA ILE A 98 -5.12 -12.73 10.65
C ILE A 98 -4.48 -12.53 12.02
N GLU A 99 -5.02 -11.64 12.86
CA GLU A 99 -4.49 -11.37 14.19
C GLU A 99 -4.67 -12.53 15.17
N GLU A 100 -5.81 -13.21 15.13
CA GLU A 100 -6.07 -14.39 15.98
C GLU A 100 -5.26 -15.62 15.56
N GLN A 101 -4.92 -15.74 14.28
CA GLN A 101 -4.23 -16.89 13.72
C GLN A 101 -2.84 -16.54 13.18
N GLN A 102 -2.13 -15.64 13.82
CA GLN A 102 -0.84 -15.13 13.35
C GLN A 102 0.19 -16.22 13.07
N ASP A 103 0.14 -17.33 13.81
CA ASP A 103 0.99 -18.51 13.57
C ASP A 103 0.77 -19.15 12.19
N LEU A 104 -0.41 -19.00 11.60
CA LEU A 104 -0.74 -19.49 10.27
C LEU A 104 -0.35 -18.52 9.16
N TYR A 105 -0.02 -17.27 9.50
CA TYR A 105 0.31 -16.17 8.58
C TYR A 105 1.65 -15.53 8.92
N PRO A 106 2.78 -16.31 8.97
CA PRO A 106 4.08 -15.76 9.30
C PRO A 106 4.48 -14.66 8.31
N GLY A 107 5.00 -13.55 8.83
CA GLY A 107 5.40 -12.38 8.04
C GLY A 107 4.26 -11.50 7.52
N VAL A 108 3.01 -11.86 7.81
CA VAL A 108 1.84 -11.03 7.49
C VAL A 108 1.49 -10.14 8.67
N PHE A 109 1.18 -8.89 8.41
CA PHE A 109 0.72 -7.94 9.43
C PHE A 109 -0.30 -6.96 8.86
N ILE A 110 -1.02 -6.30 9.75
CA ILE A 110 -2.03 -5.31 9.42
C ILE A 110 -1.46 -3.91 9.66
N ASP A 111 -1.57 -3.06 8.66
CA ASP A 111 -1.26 -1.64 8.76
C ASP A 111 -2.53 -0.81 8.49
N THR A 112 -2.52 0.45 8.93
CA THR A 112 -3.62 1.38 8.68
C THR A 112 -3.15 2.49 7.74
N LYS A 113 -3.65 2.48 6.50
CA LYS A 113 -3.30 3.46 5.48
C LYS A 113 -4.48 4.39 5.15
N PRO A 114 -4.21 5.65 4.80
CA PRO A 114 -5.25 6.55 4.33
C PRO A 114 -5.72 6.13 2.93
N VAL A 115 -7.00 5.87 2.78
CA VAL A 115 -7.64 5.53 1.50
C VAL A 115 -8.53 6.67 1.06
N ARG A 116 -8.52 6.98 -0.23
CA ARG A 116 -9.30 8.03 -0.84
C ARG A 116 -10.80 7.75 -0.74
N ASN A 117 -11.55 8.71 -0.26
CA ASN A 117 -12.99 8.60 -0.04
C ASN A 117 -13.73 9.69 -0.80
N TYR A 118 -14.55 9.29 -1.78
CA TYR A 118 -15.39 10.16 -2.59
C TYR A 118 -16.79 10.21 -1.96
N ILE A 119 -17.08 11.31 -1.25
CA ILE A 119 -18.26 11.43 -0.38
C ILE A 119 -19.56 11.26 -1.19
N TYR A 120 -19.61 11.85 -2.37
CA TYR A 120 -20.77 11.80 -3.28
C TYR A 120 -20.68 10.71 -4.35
N LYS A 121 -19.75 9.75 -4.18
CA LYS A 121 -19.56 8.58 -5.06
C LYS A 121 -19.43 8.96 -6.55
N TYR A 122 -20.54 8.95 -7.29
CA TYR A 122 -20.56 9.15 -8.75
C TYR A 122 -20.74 10.60 -9.15
N GLU A 123 -21.20 11.46 -8.24
CA GLU A 123 -21.43 12.88 -8.55
C GLU A 123 -20.10 13.60 -8.72
N GLY A 124 -19.95 14.27 -9.86
CA GLY A 124 -18.71 14.96 -10.18
C GLY A 124 -17.52 14.08 -10.57
N ALA A 125 -17.68 12.76 -10.74
CA ALA A 125 -16.60 11.82 -11.03
C ALA A 125 -15.77 12.23 -12.27
N HIS A 126 -16.40 12.80 -13.29
CA HIS A 126 -15.71 13.30 -14.50
C HIS A 126 -14.76 14.46 -14.22
N ALA A 127 -15.08 15.30 -13.25
CA ALA A 127 -14.24 16.43 -12.86
C ALA A 127 -13.20 16.02 -11.80
N LEU A 128 -13.64 15.30 -10.77
CA LEU A 128 -12.78 14.86 -9.67
C LEU A 128 -11.74 13.84 -10.14
N GLY A 129 -12.18 12.87 -10.95
CA GLY A 129 -11.33 11.75 -11.36
C GLY A 129 -11.29 10.64 -10.30
N TYR A 130 -10.24 9.83 -10.35
CA TYR A 130 -10.01 8.73 -9.41
C TYR A 130 -8.51 8.48 -9.21
N VAL A 131 -8.20 7.77 -8.15
CA VAL A 131 -6.85 7.30 -7.83
C VAL A 131 -6.77 5.78 -7.96
N SER A 132 -5.60 5.26 -8.33
CA SER A 132 -5.31 3.83 -8.38
C SER A 132 -3.82 3.60 -8.23
N GLU A 133 -3.42 2.35 -8.00
CA GLU A 133 -2.00 1.97 -8.00
C GLU A 133 -1.32 2.34 -9.32
N ILE A 134 -0.06 2.77 -9.23
CA ILE A 134 0.77 3.04 -10.39
C ILE A 134 1.06 1.72 -11.14
N SER A 135 0.89 1.73 -12.45
CA SER A 135 1.27 0.59 -13.30
C SER A 135 2.76 0.64 -13.66
N ASP A 136 3.32 -0.52 -14.07
CA ASP A 136 4.72 -0.60 -14.48
C ASP A 136 5.04 0.38 -15.61
N SER A 137 4.15 0.51 -16.60
CA SER A 137 4.31 1.46 -17.70
C SER A 137 4.32 2.91 -17.24
N GLU A 138 3.44 3.27 -16.30
CA GLU A 138 3.39 4.64 -15.75
C GLU A 138 4.61 4.92 -14.89
N LEU A 139 5.10 3.94 -14.13
CA LEU A 139 6.32 4.07 -13.35
C LEU A 139 7.54 4.28 -14.25
N GLU A 140 7.64 3.54 -15.36
CA GLU A 140 8.69 3.76 -16.36
C GLU A 140 8.62 5.16 -16.99
N ASP A 141 7.42 5.62 -17.32
CA ASP A 141 7.23 6.95 -17.90
C ASP A 141 7.61 8.06 -16.92
N LYS A 142 7.29 7.91 -15.63
CA LYS A 142 7.73 8.81 -14.56
C LYS A 142 9.25 8.83 -14.43
N LYS A 143 9.92 7.67 -14.41
CA LYS A 143 11.39 7.57 -14.37
C LYS A 143 12.04 8.20 -15.59
N LYS A 144 11.51 7.97 -16.80
CA LYS A 144 11.99 8.62 -18.03
C LYS A 144 11.84 10.14 -17.99
N ALA A 145 10.82 10.63 -17.29
CA ALA A 145 10.62 12.07 -17.05
C ALA A 145 11.53 12.64 -15.94
N GLY A 146 12.36 11.81 -15.29
CA GLY A 146 13.28 12.23 -14.22
C GLY A 146 12.62 12.30 -12.85
N ASP A 147 11.47 11.67 -12.66
CA ASP A 147 10.74 11.63 -11.39
C ASP A 147 10.87 10.22 -10.77
N ASP A 148 11.86 10.05 -9.92
CA ASP A 148 12.16 8.80 -9.21
C ASP A 148 11.45 8.71 -7.84
N SER A 149 10.50 9.61 -7.55
CA SER A 149 9.81 9.65 -6.26
C SER A 149 8.78 8.53 -6.07
N TYR A 150 8.32 7.94 -7.18
CA TYR A 150 7.29 6.90 -7.18
C TYR A 150 7.87 5.49 -7.13
N LYS A 151 7.16 4.60 -6.42
CA LYS A 151 7.46 3.16 -6.33
C LYS A 151 6.23 2.33 -6.73
N LEU A 152 6.44 1.06 -7.07
CA LEU A 152 5.33 0.11 -7.24
C LEU A 152 4.49 0.02 -5.97
N GLY A 153 3.17 0.04 -6.13
CA GLY A 153 2.21 0.08 -5.03
C GLY A 153 1.80 1.49 -4.59
N ASP A 154 2.45 2.54 -5.09
CA ASP A 154 2.03 3.91 -4.80
C ASP A 154 0.70 4.25 -5.50
N ILE A 155 -0.12 5.04 -4.82
CA ILE A 155 -1.41 5.48 -5.33
C ILE A 155 -1.25 6.83 -6.04
N ILE A 156 -1.59 6.86 -7.32
CA ILE A 156 -1.52 8.06 -8.15
C ILE A 156 -2.89 8.48 -8.69
N GLY A 157 -3.02 9.75 -9.03
CA GLY A 157 -4.20 10.28 -9.73
C GLY A 157 -4.22 9.85 -11.19
N LYS A 158 -5.26 9.11 -11.61
CA LYS A 158 -5.38 8.59 -12.99
C LYS A 158 -6.10 9.55 -13.92
N PHE A 159 -7.03 10.32 -13.41
CA PHE A 159 -7.87 11.20 -14.20
C PHE A 159 -8.31 12.44 -13.40
N GLY A 160 -8.81 13.48 -14.11
CA GLY A 160 -9.44 14.67 -13.55
C GLY A 160 -8.52 15.49 -12.63
N LEU A 161 -9.10 16.09 -11.60
CA LEU A 161 -8.38 16.89 -10.62
C LEU A 161 -7.35 16.05 -9.85
N GLU A 162 -7.67 14.78 -9.55
CA GLU A 162 -6.72 13.86 -8.88
C GLU A 162 -5.42 13.72 -9.66
N LYS A 163 -5.50 13.61 -11.00
CA LYS A 163 -4.32 13.54 -11.87
C LYS A 163 -3.60 14.89 -11.98
N TYR A 164 -4.37 15.96 -12.12
CA TYR A 164 -3.78 17.29 -12.33
C TYR A 164 -2.97 17.78 -11.13
N TYR A 165 -3.45 17.49 -9.92
CA TYR A 165 -2.81 17.89 -8.68
C TYR A 165 -1.93 16.80 -8.04
N ASP A 166 -1.69 15.69 -8.73
CA ASP A 166 -0.88 14.57 -8.22
C ASP A 166 0.56 14.97 -7.85
N LYS A 167 1.08 16.00 -8.47
CA LYS A 167 2.45 16.49 -8.28
C LYS A 167 2.62 17.50 -7.11
N TYR A 168 1.55 17.88 -6.43
CA TYR A 168 1.53 18.84 -5.33
C TYR A 168 1.21 18.16 -4.00
#